data_0620d396c5ce3f7cbf62f2d9063002e6
#
_entry.id   0620d396c5ce3f7cbf62f2d9063002e6
#
_cell.length_a   1.000
_cell.length_b   1.000
_cell.length_c   1.000
_cell.angle_alpha   90.00
_cell.angle_beta   90.00
_cell.angle_gamma   90.00
#
_symmetry.space_group_name_H-M   'P 1'
#
loop_
_entity.id
_entity.type
_entity.pdbx_description
1 polymer ?
#
loop_
_entity_poly.entity_id
_entity_poly.type
_entity_poly.pdbx_seq_one_letter_code
_entity_poly.pdbx_strand_id
1 'polypeptide(L)' 'MITCKEALELLSAQLDGAITIEEQAALDAHLASCPECRRIQNELRLADEALPGLQQEPP' A
#
# COMPACT_ATOMS: atom_id res chain seq x y z
N MET A 1 9.12 15.01 4.36
CA MET A 1 8.94 14.05 3.31
C MET A 1 9.56 12.73 3.65
N ILE A 2 8.88 11.65 3.38
CA ILE A 2 9.42 10.34 3.74
C ILE A 2 10.26 9.79 2.59
N THR A 3 11.12 8.84 2.91
CA THR A 3 11.93 8.16 1.90
C THR A 3 11.17 6.95 1.37
N CYS A 4 11.67 6.37 0.28
CA CYS A 4 11.07 5.16 -0.25
C CYS A 4 11.10 4.04 0.77
N LYS A 5 12.16 3.96 1.56
CA LYS A 5 12.23 2.93 2.58
C LYS A 5 11.12 3.12 3.61
N GLU A 6 10.91 4.36 4.04
CA GLU A 6 9.85 4.65 4.98
C GLU A 6 8.49 4.36 4.37
N ALA A 7 8.34 4.68 3.09
CA ALA A 7 7.09 4.40 2.41
C ALA A 7 6.79 2.90 2.39
N LEU A 8 7.81 2.09 2.18
CA LEU A 8 7.61 0.64 2.21
C LEU A 8 7.17 0.16 3.57
N GLU A 9 7.75 0.75 4.62
CA GLU A 9 7.34 0.40 5.97
C GLU A 9 5.89 0.79 6.23
N LEU A 10 5.50 1.97 5.73
CA LEU A 10 4.13 2.41 5.89
C LEU A 10 3.17 1.55 5.08
N LEU A 11 3.58 1.09 3.91
CA LEU A 11 2.75 0.18 3.14
C LEU A 11 2.49 -1.10 3.92
N SER A 12 3.50 -1.61 4.60
CA SER A 12 3.33 -2.79 5.41
C SER A 12 2.36 -2.53 6.54
N ALA A 13 2.48 -1.38 7.19
CA ALA A 13 1.58 -1.02 8.27
C ALA A 13 0.15 -0.86 7.76
N GLN A 14 0.01 -0.35 6.54
CA GLN A 14 -1.32 -0.20 5.95
C GLN A 14 -1.98 -1.55 5.74
N LEU A 15 -1.22 -2.53 5.29
CA LEU A 15 -1.76 -3.86 5.08
C LEU A 15 -2.20 -4.48 6.41
N ASP A 16 -1.48 -4.18 7.48
CA ASP A 16 -1.82 -4.69 8.79
C ASP A 16 -2.96 -3.90 9.45
N GLY A 17 -3.34 -2.78 8.85
CA GLY A 17 -4.36 -1.93 9.46
C GLY A 17 -3.83 -1.12 10.62
N ALA A 18 -2.51 -0.98 10.74
CA ALA A 18 -1.89 -0.29 11.86
C ALA A 18 -1.41 1.11 11.53
N ILE A 19 -1.69 1.58 10.34
CA ILE A 19 -1.21 2.89 9.92
C ILE A 19 -2.09 3.98 10.51
N THR A 20 -1.47 5.08 10.94
CA THR A 20 -2.22 6.22 11.45
C THR A 20 -2.66 7.11 10.30
N ILE A 21 -3.57 8.05 10.60
CA ILE A 21 -4.04 8.99 9.59
C ILE A 21 -2.89 9.83 9.08
N GLU A 22 -2.00 10.25 9.98
CA GLU A 22 -0.86 11.07 9.57
C GLU A 22 0.09 10.28 8.71
N GLU A 23 0.32 9.02 9.07
CA GLU A 23 1.19 8.18 8.28
C GLU A 23 0.58 7.91 6.91
N GLN A 24 -0.71 7.72 6.87
CA GLN A 24 -1.39 7.49 5.60
C GLN A 24 -1.25 8.73 4.70
N ALA A 25 -1.39 9.92 5.26
CA ALA A 25 -1.24 11.14 4.48
C ALA A 25 0.18 11.27 3.93
N ALA A 26 1.18 10.95 4.76
CA ALA A 26 2.57 11.01 4.31
C ALA A 26 2.83 9.98 3.22
N LEU A 27 2.28 8.80 3.37
CA LEU A 27 2.43 7.76 2.38
C LEU A 27 1.79 8.16 1.06
N ASP A 28 0.58 8.71 1.12
CA ASP A 28 -0.11 9.13 -0.08
C ASP A 28 0.67 10.20 -0.82
N ALA A 29 1.25 11.15 -0.09
CA ALA A 29 2.05 12.19 -0.70
C ALA A 29 3.27 11.61 -1.39
N HIS A 30 3.91 10.62 -0.76
CA HIS A 30 5.08 10.00 -1.36
C HIS A 30 4.68 9.20 -2.61
N LEU A 31 3.57 8.48 -2.52
CA LEU A 31 3.10 7.69 -3.65
C LEU A 31 2.77 8.57 -4.85
N ALA A 32 2.30 9.77 -4.59
CA ALA A 32 1.97 10.70 -5.67
C ALA A 32 3.22 11.11 -6.44
N SER A 33 4.39 11.08 -5.81
CA SER A 33 5.62 11.51 -6.46
C SER A 33 6.58 10.38 -6.76
N CYS A 34 6.27 9.16 -6.35
CA CYS A 34 7.18 8.04 -6.56
C CYS A 34 6.46 6.88 -7.24
N PRO A 35 6.60 6.76 -8.56
CA PRO A 35 5.90 5.69 -9.28
C PRO A 35 6.36 4.30 -8.87
N GLU A 36 7.59 4.16 -8.40
CA GLU A 36 8.08 2.86 -7.98
C GLU A 36 7.33 2.38 -6.74
N CYS A 37 7.12 3.27 -5.78
CA CYS A 37 6.38 2.89 -4.59
C CYS A 37 4.93 2.61 -4.91
N ARG A 38 4.36 3.33 -5.87
CA ARG A 38 3.00 3.03 -6.30
C ARG A 38 2.91 1.65 -6.90
N ARG A 39 3.94 1.27 -7.66
CA ARG A 39 3.95 -0.05 -8.25
C ARG A 39 4.03 -1.12 -7.17
N ILE A 40 4.90 -0.90 -6.18
CA ILE A 40 5.02 -1.84 -5.08
C ILE A 40 3.71 -1.97 -4.32
N GLN A 41 3.05 -0.85 -4.08
CA GLN A 41 1.75 -0.88 -3.41
C GLN A 41 0.77 -1.72 -4.20
N ASN A 42 0.74 -1.52 -5.51
CA ASN A 42 -0.17 -2.23 -6.36
C ASN A 42 0.14 -3.73 -6.35
N GLU A 43 1.41 -4.09 -6.37
CA GLU A 43 1.80 -5.48 -6.33
C GLU A 43 1.41 -6.14 -5.02
N LEU A 44 1.57 -5.42 -3.92
CA LEU A 44 1.17 -5.96 -2.63
C LEU A 44 -0.33 -6.18 -2.57
N ARG A 45 -1.09 -5.26 -3.12
CA ARG A 45 -2.54 -5.41 -3.14
C ARG A 45 -2.96 -6.57 -4.03
N LEU A 46 -2.32 -6.73 -5.17
CA LEU A 46 -2.65 -7.83 -6.06
C LEU A 46 -2.34 -9.16 -5.42
N ALA A 47 -1.22 -9.25 -4.72
CA ALA A 47 -0.88 -10.48 -4.05
C ALA A 47 -1.92 -10.83 -2.99
N ASP A 48 -2.40 -9.83 -2.28
CA ASP A 48 -3.40 -10.04 -1.26
C ASP A 48 -4.74 -10.42 -1.87
N GLU A 49 -5.10 -9.80 -2.97
CA GLU A 49 -6.37 -10.05 -3.63
C GLU A 49 -6.36 -11.28 -4.48
N ALA A 50 -5.20 -11.81 -4.77
CA ALA A 50 -5.10 -13.00 -5.61
C ALA A 50 -5.43 -14.28 -4.86
N LEU A 51 -5.77 -14.17 -3.61
CA LEU A 51 -6.11 -15.36 -2.84
C LEU A 51 -7.32 -16.04 -3.45
N PRO A 52 -7.21 -17.33 -3.67
CA PRO A 52 -8.30 -18.01 -4.35
C PRO A 52 -9.56 -18.03 -3.50
N GLY A 53 -10.63 -17.90 -4.18
CA GLY A 53 -11.92 -17.97 -3.52
C GLY A 53 -12.34 -16.75 -2.77
N LEU A 54 -11.45 -15.78 -2.75
CA LEU A 54 -11.79 -14.59 -2.09
C LEU A 54 -12.35 -13.60 -2.97
N GLN A 55 -11.88 -13.66 -4.07
CA GLN A 55 -12.24 -12.68 -4.83
C GLN A 55 -13.35 -12.93 -5.46
N GLN A 56 -13.93 -13.18 -5.26
CA GLN A 56 -14.86 -13.24 -5.84
C GLN A 56 -15.62 -12.34 -6.05
N GLU A 57 -15.96 -11.82 -6.44
CA GLU A 57 -16.64 -10.98 -6.72
C GLU A 57 -17.60 -11.03 -7.25
N PRO A 58 -18.23 -10.65 -7.36
CA PRO A 58 -19.29 -10.57 -7.63
C PRO A 58 -19.83 -10.37 -8.62
N PRO A 59 -20.42 -10.52 -9.00
CA PRO A 59 -21.06 -10.35 -10.00
C PRO A 59 -21.93 -9.60 -10.31
#